data_8e9a1da62608d91c561bb5f487562858
#
_entry.id   8e9a1da62608d91c561bb5f487562858
#
_cell.length_a   1.000
_cell.length_b   1.000
_cell.length_c   1.000
_cell.angle_alpha   90.00
_cell.angle_beta   90.00
_cell.angle_gamma   90.00
#
_symmetry.space_group_name_H-M   'P 1'
#
loop_
_entity.id
_entity.type
_entity.pdbx_description
1 polymer ?
#
loop_
_entity_poly.entity_id
_entity_poly.type
_entity_poly.pdbx_seq_one_letter_code
_entity_poly.pdbx_strand_id
1 'polypeptide(L)'
;RQLGMSTFTEGYIYHDTTNNEYRNSLIIAHEEKSTLNLFNMSKLFYEASPIAIRPMKKSANGSQLIFENPTRDDEEKLNNPGLRSRITIATAGTSDTGRSGTYHNVHVSEIAFFPNAMNTMTAILQTVPDEPNTFVCIESTANGVGGYFYDMWYKAVRGENEFTPIFFPWFSDVTYTREFETPEERESFIQDVNMTHIDSSGKTVHTDEWLLIQQFGVTYEQLNWRKWTIANKCNGDLDMFHQEYPATPEEAFISSGRPKFNLKAVKEYEIGCTSPELQGDLYEKNHEVHIDENDKGNLKVWYLPNKDETYVIGADVAEGLATGDYSVAVVLDSKLNVCAKWRGHID
;
A
#
# COMPACT_ATOMS: atom_id res chain seq x y z
N ARG A 1 -0.53 -2.68 -12.38
CA ARG A 1 0.89 -2.84 -12.80
C ARG A 1 1.17 -2.09 -14.09
N GLN A 2 2.44 -1.66 -14.29
CA GLN A 2 2.96 -1.05 -15.54
C GLN A 2 2.25 0.23 -16.01
N LEU A 3 1.65 0.98 -15.08
CA LEU A 3 0.97 2.24 -15.38
C LEU A 3 1.93 3.46 -15.49
N GLY A 4 3.24 3.23 -15.50
CA GLY A 4 4.26 4.25 -15.72
C GLY A 4 4.57 5.14 -14.51
N MET A 5 4.00 4.87 -13.32
CA MET A 5 4.19 5.71 -12.14
C MET A 5 5.66 5.81 -11.72
N SER A 6 6.39 4.68 -11.67
CA SER A 6 7.82 4.69 -11.36
C SER A 6 8.61 5.51 -12.39
N THR A 7 8.28 5.38 -13.68
CA THR A 7 8.94 6.18 -14.74
C THR A 7 8.68 7.67 -14.58
N PHE A 8 7.46 8.04 -14.24
CA PHE A 8 7.10 9.43 -13.95
C PHE A 8 7.88 9.97 -12.74
N THR A 9 7.89 9.21 -11.65
CA THR A 9 8.59 9.58 -10.41
C THR A 9 10.09 9.74 -10.64
N GLU A 10 10.71 8.79 -11.33
CA GLU A 10 12.14 8.88 -11.69
C GLU A 10 12.43 10.07 -12.61
N GLY A 11 11.55 10.35 -13.57
CA GLY A 11 11.66 11.52 -14.44
C GLY A 11 11.57 12.84 -13.69
N TYR A 12 10.64 12.94 -12.73
CA TYR A 12 10.51 14.10 -11.86
C TYR A 12 11.76 14.30 -10.98
N ILE A 13 12.22 13.24 -10.32
CA ILE A 13 13.42 13.29 -9.47
C ILE A 13 14.66 13.67 -10.29
N TYR A 14 14.82 13.06 -11.47
CA TYR A 14 15.91 13.39 -12.37
C TYR A 14 15.86 14.87 -12.78
N HIS A 15 14.68 15.35 -13.20
CA HIS A 15 14.49 16.75 -13.60
C HIS A 15 14.84 17.71 -12.46
N ASP A 16 14.31 17.51 -11.26
CA ASP A 16 14.58 18.39 -10.13
C ASP A 16 16.06 18.37 -9.74
N THR A 17 16.68 17.18 -9.68
CA THR A 17 18.09 17.02 -9.28
C THR A 17 19.07 17.60 -10.30
N THR A 18 18.71 17.64 -11.58
CA THR A 18 19.60 18.12 -12.65
C THR A 18 19.39 19.59 -13.04
N ASN A 19 18.36 20.23 -12.50
CA ASN A 19 18.06 21.64 -12.76
C ASN A 19 18.25 22.55 -11.53
N ASN A 20 18.54 21.97 -10.36
CA ASN A 20 18.72 22.73 -9.12
C ASN A 20 20.03 22.34 -8.43
N GLU A 21 20.67 23.32 -7.80
CA GLU A 21 21.87 23.11 -7.01
C GLU A 21 21.54 22.48 -5.65
N TYR A 22 22.50 21.69 -5.11
CA TYR A 22 22.44 21.07 -3.79
C TYR A 22 21.25 20.13 -3.57
N ARG A 23 20.65 19.62 -4.64
CA ARG A 23 19.54 18.65 -4.55
C ARG A 23 20.05 17.23 -4.35
N ASN A 24 19.68 16.64 -3.24
CA ASN A 24 19.93 15.22 -2.97
C ASN A 24 18.65 14.43 -3.10
N SER A 25 18.71 13.36 -3.86
CA SER A 25 17.58 12.47 -4.11
C SER A 25 17.92 11.03 -3.71
N LEU A 26 16.95 10.34 -3.14
CA LEU A 26 17.05 8.95 -2.71
C LEU A 26 16.03 8.10 -3.45
N ILE A 27 16.48 6.99 -4.03
CA ILE A 27 15.64 5.94 -4.59
C ILE A 27 15.84 4.69 -3.76
N ILE A 28 14.76 4.10 -3.26
CA ILE A 28 14.81 2.88 -2.46
C ILE A 28 13.70 1.91 -2.89
N ALA A 29 14.05 0.63 -3.01
CA ALA A 29 13.11 -0.44 -3.26
C ALA A 29 13.35 -1.64 -2.33
N HIS A 30 12.42 -2.60 -2.34
CA HIS A 30 12.43 -3.77 -1.47
C HIS A 30 13.61 -4.71 -1.73
N GLU A 31 14.15 -4.74 -2.97
CA GLU A 31 15.29 -5.58 -3.36
C GLU A 31 16.29 -4.82 -4.25
N GLU A 32 17.53 -5.28 -4.27
CA GLU A 32 18.62 -4.64 -5.04
C GLU A 32 18.35 -4.56 -6.54
N LYS A 33 17.80 -5.62 -7.12
CA LYS A 33 17.48 -5.65 -8.55
C LYS A 33 16.45 -4.60 -8.95
N SER A 34 15.41 -4.44 -8.15
CA SER A 34 14.37 -3.42 -8.35
C SER A 34 14.96 -2.02 -8.20
N THR A 35 15.79 -1.79 -7.18
CA THR A 35 16.49 -0.52 -6.98
C THR A 35 17.39 -0.16 -8.16
N LEU A 36 18.16 -1.12 -8.68
CA LEU A 36 19.01 -0.91 -9.84
C LEU A 36 18.22 -0.64 -11.12
N ASN A 37 17.05 -1.26 -11.28
CA ASN A 37 16.18 -1.00 -12.45
C ASN A 37 15.68 0.45 -12.45
N LEU A 38 15.22 0.96 -11.29
CA LEU A 38 14.82 2.37 -11.14
C LEU A 38 16.01 3.31 -11.42
N PHE A 39 17.15 3.03 -10.85
CA PHE A 39 18.35 3.84 -11.05
C PHE A 39 18.81 3.88 -12.50
N ASN A 40 18.64 2.79 -13.25
CA ASN A 40 18.95 2.76 -14.67
C ASN A 40 18.04 3.66 -15.49
N MET A 41 16.80 3.94 -15.04
CA MET A 41 15.96 4.96 -15.68
C MET A 41 16.59 6.34 -15.55
N SER A 42 17.08 6.73 -14.36
CA SER A 42 17.79 7.99 -14.15
C SER A 42 19.07 8.10 -15.01
N LYS A 43 19.80 7.00 -15.18
CA LYS A 43 20.95 6.96 -16.11
C LYS A 43 20.53 7.16 -17.55
N LEU A 44 19.46 6.49 -17.99
CA LEU A 44 18.92 6.62 -19.34
C LEU A 44 18.46 8.07 -19.61
N PHE A 45 17.78 8.72 -18.66
CA PHE A 45 17.41 10.12 -18.79
C PHE A 45 18.63 11.04 -18.95
N TYR A 46 19.70 10.79 -18.19
CA TYR A 46 20.95 11.51 -18.34
C TYR A 46 21.56 11.33 -19.75
N GLU A 47 21.61 10.10 -20.24
CA GLU A 47 22.19 9.77 -21.56
C GLU A 47 21.35 10.34 -22.71
N ALA A 48 20.01 10.32 -22.56
CA ALA A 48 19.08 10.87 -23.55
C ALA A 48 18.97 12.39 -23.52
N SER A 49 19.39 13.05 -22.43
CA SER A 49 19.31 14.51 -22.32
C SER A 49 20.20 15.20 -23.35
N PRO A 50 19.73 16.29 -24.02
CA PRO A 50 20.56 17.07 -24.92
C PRO A 50 21.84 17.59 -24.25
N ILE A 51 22.96 17.55 -24.93
CA ILE A 51 24.27 17.95 -24.37
C ILE A 51 24.23 19.39 -23.83
N ALA A 52 23.48 20.28 -24.46
CA ALA A 52 23.40 21.69 -24.08
C ALA A 52 22.79 21.93 -22.68
N ILE A 53 21.97 21.02 -22.18
CA ILE A 53 21.32 21.12 -20.86
C ILE A 53 21.78 20.03 -19.90
N ARG A 54 22.68 19.15 -20.35
CA ARG A 54 23.18 18.04 -19.52
C ARG A 54 24.13 18.58 -18.46
N PRO A 55 23.87 18.35 -17.15
CA PRO A 55 24.77 18.82 -16.11
C PRO A 55 26.13 18.09 -16.15
N MET A 56 27.16 18.74 -15.63
CA MET A 56 28.45 18.11 -15.44
C MET A 56 28.31 16.90 -14.50
N LYS A 57 28.98 15.80 -14.83
CA LYS A 57 28.93 14.56 -14.10
C LYS A 57 30.34 14.18 -13.60
N LYS A 58 30.52 14.20 -12.30
CA LYS A 58 31.77 13.77 -11.67
C LYS A 58 31.88 12.26 -11.55
N SER A 59 30.79 11.60 -11.23
CA SER A 59 30.76 10.16 -11.01
C SER A 59 29.41 9.57 -11.40
N ALA A 60 29.47 8.40 -12.01
CA ALA A 60 28.35 7.48 -12.14
C ALA A 60 28.84 6.09 -11.78
N ASN A 61 28.57 5.64 -10.57
CA ASN A 61 28.91 4.29 -10.11
C ASN A 61 27.67 3.41 -9.95
N GLY A 62 27.81 2.27 -9.28
CA GLY A 62 26.71 1.34 -9.05
C GLY A 62 25.56 1.90 -8.17
N SER A 63 25.82 2.95 -7.37
CA SER A 63 24.88 3.44 -6.36
C SER A 63 24.60 4.94 -6.38
N GLN A 64 25.33 5.72 -7.19
CA GLN A 64 25.19 7.19 -7.22
C GLN A 64 25.42 7.79 -8.59
N LEU A 65 24.65 8.84 -8.92
CA LEU A 65 24.93 9.84 -9.95
C LEU A 65 25.25 11.15 -9.25
N ILE A 66 26.46 11.69 -9.46
CA ILE A 66 26.93 12.92 -8.82
C ILE A 66 27.15 13.98 -9.89
N PHE A 67 26.42 15.10 -9.78
CA PHE A 67 26.43 16.22 -10.72
C PHE A 67 27.33 17.36 -10.18
N GLU A 68 28.61 17.15 -10.27
CA GLU A 68 29.67 18.11 -9.90
C GLU A 68 30.68 18.25 -11.05
N ASN A 69 31.50 19.31 -11.00
CA ASN A 69 32.61 19.43 -11.92
C ASN A 69 33.62 18.27 -11.71
N PRO A 70 33.92 17.48 -12.75
CA PRO A 70 34.81 16.33 -12.67
C PRO A 70 36.32 16.72 -12.60
N THR A 71 36.65 18.01 -12.76
CA THR A 71 38.05 18.49 -12.74
C THR A 71 38.77 18.09 -11.45
N ARG A 72 40.10 17.96 -11.51
CA ARG A 72 40.97 17.80 -10.32
C ARG A 72 41.60 19.09 -9.87
N ASP A 73 41.42 20.16 -10.64
CA ASP A 73 41.91 21.49 -10.33
C ASP A 73 40.98 22.14 -9.28
N ASP A 74 41.54 22.52 -8.15
CA ASP A 74 40.78 23.08 -7.01
C ASP A 74 40.30 24.51 -7.32
N GLU A 75 41.08 25.32 -8.08
CA GLU A 75 40.69 26.66 -8.47
C GLU A 75 39.52 26.62 -9.47
N GLU A 76 39.57 25.72 -10.44
CA GLU A 76 38.46 25.48 -11.38
C GLU A 76 37.19 24.99 -10.67
N LYS A 77 37.31 24.08 -9.70
CA LYS A 77 36.18 23.64 -8.88
C LYS A 77 35.59 24.77 -8.03
N LEU A 78 36.41 25.67 -7.54
CA LEU A 78 35.91 26.82 -6.80
C LEU A 78 35.13 27.77 -7.66
N ASN A 79 35.60 28.02 -8.89
CA ASN A 79 34.98 28.93 -9.85
C ASN A 79 33.76 28.31 -10.54
N ASN A 80 33.77 27.01 -10.77
CA ASN A 80 32.69 26.29 -11.43
C ASN A 80 32.46 24.91 -10.78
N PRO A 81 31.76 24.85 -9.63
CA PRO A 81 31.61 23.61 -8.87
C PRO A 81 30.66 22.58 -9.49
N GLY A 82 29.87 22.96 -10.50
CA GLY A 82 28.74 22.20 -10.94
C GLY A 82 27.56 22.33 -9.98
N LEU A 83 26.54 21.48 -10.12
CA LEU A 83 25.32 21.55 -9.31
C LEU A 83 25.48 21.10 -7.86
N ARG A 84 26.50 20.30 -7.54
CA ARG A 84 26.66 19.65 -6.22
C ARG A 84 25.44 18.84 -5.80
N SER A 85 24.66 18.38 -6.78
CA SER A 85 23.45 17.58 -6.61
C SER A 85 23.74 16.11 -6.87
N ARG A 86 22.93 15.22 -6.32
CA ARG A 86 23.14 13.78 -6.50
C ARG A 86 21.84 12.98 -6.44
N ILE A 87 21.83 11.85 -7.14
CA ILE A 87 20.85 10.78 -7.00
C ILE A 87 21.58 9.60 -6.35
N THR A 88 21.08 9.12 -5.23
CA THR A 88 21.63 7.98 -4.49
C THR A 88 20.60 6.88 -4.41
N ILE A 89 21.02 5.62 -4.47
CA ILE A 89 20.13 4.47 -4.27
C ILE A 89 20.44 3.73 -2.99
N ALA A 90 19.43 3.12 -2.42
CA ALA A 90 19.51 2.22 -1.27
C ALA A 90 18.56 1.05 -1.44
N THR A 91 18.80 -0.04 -0.71
CA THR A 91 17.91 -1.20 -0.67
C THR A 91 17.35 -1.36 0.73
N ALA A 92 16.07 -1.66 0.86
CA ALA A 92 15.43 -1.90 2.15
C ALA A 92 16.09 -3.09 2.88
N GLY A 93 16.16 -3.00 4.23
CA GLY A 93 16.70 -4.08 5.07
C GLY A 93 18.21 -4.03 5.31
N THR A 94 18.96 -3.08 4.75
CA THR A 94 20.35 -2.84 5.13
C THR A 94 20.44 -1.89 6.34
N SER A 95 21.42 -2.11 7.25
CA SER A 95 21.50 -1.44 8.56
C SER A 95 21.57 0.08 8.53
N ASP A 96 22.00 0.68 7.41
CA ASP A 96 22.21 2.14 7.26
C ASP A 96 21.25 2.79 6.25
N THR A 97 20.18 2.10 5.89
CA THR A 97 19.26 2.55 4.85
C THR A 97 18.60 3.89 5.24
N GLY A 98 18.95 4.95 4.53
CA GLY A 98 18.28 6.25 4.60
C GLY A 98 18.64 7.13 5.80
N ARG A 99 19.59 6.76 6.67
CA ARG A 99 19.92 7.55 7.86
C ARG A 99 21.00 8.64 7.67
N SER A 100 21.74 8.58 6.58
CA SER A 100 22.86 9.49 6.33
C SER A 100 22.56 10.46 5.21
N GLY A 101 22.27 11.71 5.55
CA GLY A 101 22.08 12.79 4.60
C GLY A 101 20.75 13.52 4.75
N THR A 102 20.60 14.59 3.98
CA THR A 102 19.35 15.32 3.79
C THR A 102 18.89 15.06 2.37
N TYR A 103 17.65 14.57 2.19
CA TYR A 103 17.06 14.25 0.89
C TYR A 103 15.87 15.15 0.60
N HIS A 104 15.92 15.84 -0.52
CA HIS A 104 14.83 16.71 -0.98
C HIS A 104 13.79 15.93 -1.80
N ASN A 105 14.25 14.87 -2.47
CA ASN A 105 13.39 13.97 -3.22
C ASN A 105 13.61 12.53 -2.75
N VAL A 106 12.53 11.82 -2.51
CA VAL A 106 12.56 10.41 -2.09
C VAL A 106 11.55 9.61 -2.91
N HIS A 107 12.03 8.54 -3.54
CA HIS A 107 11.19 7.53 -4.16
C HIS A 107 11.29 6.21 -3.39
N VAL A 108 10.18 5.77 -2.83
CA VAL A 108 10.05 4.50 -2.13
C VAL A 108 9.17 3.59 -2.95
N SER A 109 9.75 2.57 -3.56
CA SER A 109 9.06 1.64 -4.44
C SER A 109 8.84 0.29 -3.76
N GLU A 110 7.65 -0.26 -3.90
CA GLU A 110 7.21 -1.56 -3.35
C GLU A 110 7.29 -1.64 -1.81
N ILE A 111 6.87 -0.57 -1.13
CA ILE A 111 6.92 -0.44 0.34
C ILE A 111 6.18 -1.56 1.07
N ALA A 112 5.08 -2.10 0.49
CA ALA A 112 4.31 -3.18 1.10
C ALA A 112 5.11 -4.48 1.29
N PHE A 113 6.28 -4.60 0.63
CA PHE A 113 7.18 -5.76 0.72
C PHE A 113 8.45 -5.48 1.52
N PHE A 114 8.58 -4.33 2.17
CA PHE A 114 9.74 -4.02 3.01
C PHE A 114 9.72 -4.84 4.30
N PRO A 115 10.81 -5.49 4.68
CA PRO A 115 10.86 -6.33 5.89
C PRO A 115 10.58 -5.55 7.19
N ASN A 116 10.91 -4.28 7.28
CA ASN A 116 10.69 -3.41 8.44
C ASN A 116 10.22 -2.02 7.98
N ALA A 117 9.12 -1.97 7.23
CA ALA A 117 8.63 -0.76 6.58
C ALA A 117 8.50 0.45 7.54
N MET A 118 7.92 0.25 8.73
CA MET A 118 7.74 1.29 9.74
C MET A 118 9.08 1.94 10.13
N ASN A 119 10.06 1.14 10.53
CA ASN A 119 11.35 1.64 10.98
C ASN A 119 12.14 2.29 9.85
N THR A 120 12.10 1.69 8.65
CA THR A 120 12.76 2.23 7.46
C THR A 120 12.16 3.57 7.07
N MET A 121 10.84 3.68 7.02
CA MET A 121 10.18 4.94 6.66
C MET A 121 10.36 6.02 7.73
N THR A 122 10.30 5.66 9.02
CA THR A 122 10.61 6.61 10.09
C THR A 122 12.02 7.19 9.93
N ALA A 123 13.02 6.35 9.61
CA ALA A 123 14.38 6.81 9.38
C ALA A 123 14.50 7.71 8.13
N ILE A 124 13.86 7.36 7.03
CA ILE A 124 13.87 8.13 5.77
C ILE A 124 13.20 9.50 5.97
N LEU A 125 11.99 9.52 6.53
CA LEU A 125 11.24 10.77 6.70
C LEU A 125 11.93 11.77 7.62
N GLN A 126 12.75 11.32 8.59
CA GLN A 126 13.59 12.20 9.39
C GLN A 126 14.71 12.88 8.58
N THR A 127 15.06 12.39 7.40
CA THR A 127 16.08 12.97 6.53
C THR A 127 15.51 13.95 5.50
N VAL A 128 14.20 14.02 5.40
CA VAL A 128 13.50 14.96 4.50
C VAL A 128 13.25 16.25 5.24
N PRO A 129 13.80 17.40 4.78
CA PRO A 129 13.58 18.68 5.43
C PRO A 129 12.13 19.14 5.25
N ASP A 130 11.61 19.84 6.27
CA ASP A 130 10.31 20.50 6.19
C ASP A 130 10.47 21.85 5.46
N GLU A 131 10.70 21.78 4.17
CA GLU A 131 10.94 22.93 3.30
C GLU A 131 10.09 22.82 2.02
N PRO A 132 9.73 23.96 1.42
CA PRO A 132 9.10 23.95 0.10
C PRO A 132 9.94 23.25 -0.94
N ASN A 133 9.27 22.61 -1.91
CA ASN A 133 9.91 21.86 -3.00
C ASN A 133 10.62 20.56 -2.57
N THR A 134 10.23 19.96 -1.46
CA THR A 134 10.53 18.54 -1.19
C THR A 134 9.47 17.67 -1.85
N PHE A 135 9.87 16.46 -2.27
CA PHE A 135 9.00 15.51 -2.93
C PHE A 135 9.23 14.10 -2.39
N VAL A 136 8.19 13.49 -1.85
CA VAL A 136 8.22 12.11 -1.38
C VAL A 136 7.14 11.32 -2.09
N CYS A 137 7.54 10.35 -2.91
CA CYS A 137 6.63 9.42 -3.57
C CYS A 137 6.80 8.03 -2.97
N ILE A 138 5.70 7.47 -2.51
CA ILE A 138 5.63 6.11 -1.97
C ILE A 138 4.68 5.33 -2.85
N GLU A 139 5.15 4.28 -3.50
CA GLU A 139 4.33 3.43 -4.35
C GLU A 139 4.45 1.95 -3.99
N SER A 140 3.40 1.22 -4.18
CA SER A 140 3.40 -0.25 -4.06
C SER A 140 2.16 -0.85 -4.71
N THR A 141 2.25 -2.11 -5.13
CA THR A 141 1.08 -2.98 -5.15
C THR A 141 0.69 -3.32 -3.71
N ALA A 142 -0.59 -3.60 -3.48
CA ALA A 142 -1.05 -4.00 -2.16
C ALA A 142 -0.50 -5.38 -1.76
N ASN A 143 -0.35 -5.61 -0.45
CA ASN A 143 0.11 -6.89 0.11
C ASN A 143 -0.73 -7.25 1.36
N GLY A 144 -2.01 -7.49 1.16
CA GLY A 144 -2.94 -7.86 2.21
C GLY A 144 -3.53 -6.68 3.00
N VAL A 145 -4.50 -7.03 3.85
CA VAL A 145 -5.13 -6.11 4.80
C VAL A 145 -4.21 -5.99 6.01
N GLY A 146 -3.66 -4.80 6.22
CA GLY A 146 -2.74 -4.49 7.31
C GLY A 146 -1.31 -4.19 6.86
N GLY A 147 -0.46 -3.85 7.83
CA GLY A 147 0.92 -3.44 7.59
C GLY A 147 1.06 -1.95 7.24
N TYR A 148 2.32 -1.50 7.18
CA TYR A 148 2.63 -0.08 7.08
C TYR A 148 1.97 0.63 5.89
N PHE A 149 2.01 0.01 4.68
CA PHE A 149 1.44 0.64 3.48
C PHE A 149 -0.08 0.74 3.53
N TYR A 150 -0.76 -0.29 4.03
CA TYR A 150 -2.20 -0.27 4.28
C TYR A 150 -2.59 0.86 5.24
N ASP A 151 -1.91 0.95 6.39
CA ASP A 151 -2.19 1.98 7.40
C ASP A 151 -1.92 3.39 6.86
N MET A 152 -0.81 3.58 6.14
CA MET A 152 -0.48 4.85 5.49
C MET A 152 -1.51 5.27 4.46
N TRP A 153 -1.97 4.33 3.62
CA TRP A 153 -2.99 4.59 2.61
C TRP A 153 -4.28 5.11 3.25
N TYR A 154 -4.81 4.38 4.24
CA TYR A 154 -6.06 4.77 4.86
C TYR A 154 -5.95 6.02 5.74
N LYS A 155 -4.80 6.29 6.34
CA LYS A 155 -4.53 7.58 6.98
C LYS A 155 -4.57 8.73 5.95
N ALA A 156 -3.98 8.54 4.78
CA ALA A 156 -4.03 9.53 3.70
C ALA A 156 -5.46 9.76 3.20
N VAL A 157 -6.24 8.70 2.98
CA VAL A 157 -7.65 8.78 2.59
C VAL A 157 -8.50 9.56 3.61
N ARG A 158 -8.20 9.39 4.91
CA ARG A 158 -8.90 10.12 5.99
C ARG A 158 -8.33 11.52 6.28
N GLY A 159 -7.27 11.94 5.57
CA GLY A 159 -6.59 13.21 5.83
C GLY A 159 -5.82 13.28 7.15
N GLU A 160 -5.40 12.14 7.68
CA GLU A 160 -4.64 12.01 8.93
C GLU A 160 -3.13 12.14 8.74
N ASN A 161 -2.66 12.29 7.51
CA ASN A 161 -1.29 12.60 7.14
C ASN A 161 -1.26 13.54 5.93
N GLU A 162 -0.09 14.02 5.54
CA GLU A 162 0.08 14.99 4.43
C GLU A 162 0.19 14.33 3.05
N PHE A 163 0.11 13.01 2.96
CA PHE A 163 0.18 12.31 1.69
C PHE A 163 -1.14 12.40 0.92
N THR A 164 -1.06 12.65 -0.38
CA THR A 164 -2.20 12.55 -1.29
C THR A 164 -2.31 11.13 -1.82
N PRO A 165 -3.41 10.39 -1.53
CA PRO A 165 -3.60 9.03 -2.03
C PRO A 165 -3.96 9.09 -3.51
N ILE A 166 -3.24 8.34 -4.34
CA ILE A 166 -3.50 8.22 -5.78
C ILE A 166 -3.64 6.74 -6.12
N PHE A 167 -4.78 6.36 -6.65
CA PHE A 167 -5.05 5.00 -7.08
C PHE A 167 -5.30 4.97 -8.60
N PHE A 168 -4.71 3.98 -9.25
CA PHE A 168 -4.88 3.73 -10.68
C PHE A 168 -5.60 2.40 -10.87
N PRO A 169 -6.91 2.39 -11.17
CA PRO A 169 -7.61 1.17 -11.52
C PRO A 169 -7.10 0.61 -12.85
N TRP A 170 -7.21 -0.71 -13.04
CA TRP A 170 -6.69 -1.36 -14.24
C TRP A 170 -7.21 -0.78 -15.55
N PHE A 171 -8.47 -0.37 -15.58
CA PHE A 171 -9.11 0.19 -16.77
C PHE A 171 -8.69 1.64 -17.10
N SER A 172 -7.81 2.25 -16.29
CA SER A 172 -7.20 3.54 -16.62
C SER A 172 -6.17 3.43 -17.75
N ASP A 173 -5.63 2.24 -17.98
CA ASP A 173 -4.70 2.01 -19.08
C ASP A 173 -5.47 1.64 -20.36
N VAL A 174 -5.35 2.51 -21.36
CA VAL A 174 -5.98 2.32 -22.68
C VAL A 174 -5.49 1.08 -23.41
N THR A 175 -4.33 0.54 -23.03
CA THR A 175 -3.75 -0.68 -23.64
C THR A 175 -4.40 -1.96 -23.10
N TYR A 176 -5.14 -1.87 -21.98
CA TYR A 176 -5.85 -3.00 -21.40
C TYR A 176 -7.20 -3.19 -22.08
N THR A 177 -7.16 -3.36 -23.40
CA THR A 177 -8.28 -3.60 -24.27
C THR A 177 -8.00 -4.79 -25.18
N ARG A 178 -9.07 -5.49 -25.59
CA ARG A 178 -9.01 -6.58 -26.56
C ARG A 178 -10.24 -6.52 -27.46
N GLU A 179 -9.98 -6.32 -28.74
CA GLU A 179 -11.04 -6.37 -29.75
C GLU A 179 -11.66 -7.78 -29.84
N PHE A 180 -12.90 -7.85 -30.23
CA PHE A 180 -13.60 -9.09 -30.53
C PHE A 180 -13.22 -9.55 -31.93
N GLU A 181 -13.14 -10.87 -32.14
CA GLU A 181 -12.77 -11.44 -33.44
C GLU A 181 -13.91 -11.28 -34.45
N THR A 182 -15.17 -11.35 -33.98
CA THR A 182 -16.38 -11.17 -34.83
C THR A 182 -17.43 -10.32 -34.14
N PRO A 183 -18.33 -9.67 -34.90
CA PRO A 183 -19.48 -8.98 -34.34
C PRO A 183 -20.41 -9.89 -33.53
N GLU A 184 -20.59 -11.16 -33.94
CA GLU A 184 -21.41 -12.14 -33.26
C GLU A 184 -20.85 -12.51 -31.89
N GLU A 185 -19.51 -12.63 -31.77
CA GLU A 185 -18.83 -12.83 -30.49
C GLU A 185 -19.08 -11.66 -29.55
N ARG A 186 -18.98 -10.43 -30.07
CA ARG A 186 -19.23 -9.21 -29.29
C ARG A 186 -20.67 -9.17 -28.80
N GLU A 187 -21.65 -9.48 -29.66
CA GLU A 187 -23.05 -9.46 -29.30
C GLU A 187 -23.38 -10.53 -28.23
N SER A 188 -22.83 -11.74 -28.37
CA SER A 188 -22.95 -12.78 -27.37
C SER A 188 -22.37 -12.37 -26.03
N PHE A 189 -21.18 -11.74 -26.04
CA PHE A 189 -20.54 -11.24 -24.82
C PHE A 189 -21.37 -10.15 -24.13
N ILE A 190 -21.95 -9.22 -24.89
CA ILE A 190 -22.86 -8.20 -24.37
C ILE A 190 -24.09 -8.81 -23.71
N GLN A 191 -24.67 -9.86 -24.31
CA GLN A 191 -25.81 -10.59 -23.73
C GLN A 191 -25.40 -11.23 -22.39
N ASP A 192 -24.25 -11.91 -22.33
CA ASP A 192 -23.73 -12.52 -21.10
C ASP A 192 -23.54 -11.48 -19.98
N VAL A 193 -22.92 -10.34 -20.29
CA VAL A 193 -22.70 -9.24 -19.32
C VAL A 193 -24.01 -8.70 -18.76
N ASN A 194 -25.06 -8.61 -19.59
CA ASN A 194 -26.37 -8.09 -19.18
C ASN A 194 -27.29 -9.14 -18.54
N MET A 195 -26.82 -10.39 -18.40
CA MET A 195 -27.60 -11.41 -17.70
C MET A 195 -27.81 -11.02 -16.23
N THR A 196 -28.98 -11.37 -15.73
CA THR A 196 -29.36 -11.23 -14.34
C THR A 196 -29.80 -12.56 -13.78
N HIS A 197 -29.58 -12.77 -12.50
CA HIS A 197 -30.14 -13.90 -11.78
C HIS A 197 -30.87 -13.41 -10.53
N ILE A 198 -31.74 -14.25 -9.98
CA ILE A 198 -32.42 -13.93 -8.70
C ILE A 198 -31.73 -14.73 -7.62
N ASP A 199 -31.25 -14.02 -6.58
CA ASP A 199 -30.63 -14.66 -5.44
C ASP A 199 -31.65 -15.36 -4.50
N SER A 200 -31.16 -15.99 -3.46
CA SER A 200 -31.97 -16.71 -2.48
C SER A 200 -32.93 -15.80 -1.69
N SER A 201 -32.71 -14.48 -1.70
CA SER A 201 -33.59 -13.47 -1.08
C SER A 201 -34.64 -12.91 -2.01
N GLY A 202 -34.66 -13.33 -3.31
CA GLY A 202 -35.56 -12.83 -4.35
C GLY A 202 -35.11 -11.51 -4.98
N LYS A 203 -33.85 -11.07 -4.74
CA LYS A 203 -33.30 -9.84 -5.31
C LYS A 203 -32.62 -10.14 -6.65
N THR A 204 -32.84 -9.26 -7.63
CA THR A 204 -32.13 -9.31 -8.92
C THR A 204 -30.66 -8.94 -8.70
N VAL A 205 -29.76 -9.82 -9.16
CA VAL A 205 -28.31 -9.65 -9.11
C VAL A 205 -27.78 -9.56 -10.53
N HIS A 206 -26.94 -8.55 -10.78
CA HIS A 206 -26.23 -8.34 -12.03
C HIS A 206 -24.85 -8.98 -11.99
N THR A 207 -24.24 -9.16 -13.15
CA THR A 207 -22.87 -9.63 -13.27
C THR A 207 -21.87 -8.59 -12.73
N ASP A 208 -20.68 -9.02 -12.30
CA ASP A 208 -19.61 -8.11 -11.90
C ASP A 208 -19.20 -7.19 -13.06
N GLU A 209 -19.20 -7.69 -14.28
CA GLU A 209 -18.92 -6.94 -15.50
C GLU A 209 -19.94 -5.80 -15.71
N TRP A 210 -21.21 -6.06 -15.48
CA TRP A 210 -22.24 -5.03 -15.56
C TRP A 210 -22.03 -3.94 -14.52
N LEU A 211 -21.66 -4.30 -13.28
CA LEU A 211 -21.35 -3.36 -12.21
C LEU A 211 -20.15 -2.48 -12.57
N LEU A 212 -19.10 -3.05 -13.18
CA LEU A 212 -17.93 -2.29 -13.64
C LEU A 212 -18.31 -1.26 -14.70
N ILE A 213 -19.21 -1.60 -15.64
CA ILE A 213 -19.73 -0.64 -16.63
C ILE A 213 -20.48 0.49 -15.94
N GLN A 214 -21.41 0.16 -15.02
CA GLN A 214 -22.27 1.16 -14.39
C GLN A 214 -21.51 2.10 -13.45
N GLN A 215 -20.53 1.59 -12.73
CA GLN A 215 -19.79 2.37 -11.74
C GLN A 215 -18.63 3.17 -12.34
N PHE A 216 -17.94 2.61 -13.33
CA PHE A 216 -16.68 3.14 -13.82
C PHE A 216 -16.64 3.42 -15.32
N GLY A 217 -17.68 3.06 -16.07
CA GLY A 217 -17.73 3.26 -17.51
C GLY A 217 -16.76 2.37 -18.29
N VAL A 218 -16.43 1.19 -17.76
CA VAL A 218 -15.55 0.21 -18.42
C VAL A 218 -16.18 -0.23 -19.75
N THR A 219 -15.40 -0.30 -20.81
CA THR A 219 -15.88 -0.71 -22.14
C THR A 219 -15.96 -2.25 -22.27
N TYR A 220 -16.74 -2.72 -23.23
CA TYR A 220 -16.82 -4.17 -23.51
C TYR A 220 -15.48 -4.75 -23.98
N GLU A 221 -14.68 -3.97 -24.70
CA GLU A 221 -13.34 -4.36 -25.15
C GLU A 221 -12.35 -4.48 -23.96
N GLN A 222 -12.49 -3.63 -22.94
CA GLN A 222 -11.74 -3.76 -21.68
C GLN A 222 -12.21 -4.99 -20.88
N LEU A 223 -13.52 -5.27 -20.84
CA LEU A 223 -14.05 -6.48 -20.20
C LEU A 223 -13.63 -7.76 -20.95
N ASN A 224 -13.53 -7.72 -22.28
CA ASN A 224 -12.98 -8.82 -23.06
C ASN A 224 -11.50 -9.07 -22.73
N TRP A 225 -10.72 -8.00 -22.57
CA TRP A 225 -9.33 -8.09 -22.08
C TRP A 225 -9.28 -8.68 -20.67
N ARG A 226 -10.16 -8.24 -19.75
CA ARG A 226 -10.27 -8.78 -18.39
C ARG A 226 -10.53 -10.30 -18.42
N LYS A 227 -11.54 -10.75 -19.17
CA LYS A 227 -11.88 -12.17 -19.34
C LYS A 227 -10.69 -12.98 -19.86
N TRP A 228 -10.02 -12.48 -20.89
CA TRP A 228 -8.84 -13.11 -21.46
C TRP A 228 -7.69 -13.17 -20.45
N THR A 229 -7.45 -12.09 -19.70
CA THR A 229 -6.36 -12.01 -18.69
C THR A 229 -6.61 -12.97 -17.53
N ILE A 230 -7.84 -13.07 -17.04
CA ILE A 230 -8.21 -14.03 -16.00
C ILE A 230 -7.91 -15.46 -16.49
N ALA A 231 -8.33 -15.80 -17.67
CA ALA A 231 -8.16 -17.15 -18.23
C ALA A 231 -6.68 -17.50 -18.49
N ASN A 232 -5.90 -16.56 -19.04
CA ASN A 232 -4.56 -16.86 -19.59
C ASN A 232 -3.40 -16.43 -18.68
N LYS A 233 -3.60 -15.41 -17.84
CA LYS A 233 -2.53 -14.89 -16.95
C LYS A 233 -2.77 -15.20 -15.49
N CYS A 234 -4.03 -15.41 -15.10
CA CYS A 234 -4.42 -15.67 -13.71
C CYS A 234 -4.96 -17.11 -13.50
N ASN A 235 -4.74 -18.03 -14.43
CA ASN A 235 -5.20 -19.44 -14.36
C ASN A 235 -6.71 -19.59 -14.08
N GLY A 236 -7.54 -18.66 -14.52
CA GLY A 236 -8.98 -18.64 -14.23
C GLY A 236 -9.31 -18.14 -12.81
N ASP A 237 -8.32 -17.71 -12.03
CA ASP A 237 -8.51 -17.24 -10.68
C ASP A 237 -8.81 -15.74 -10.66
N LEU A 238 -10.03 -15.40 -10.25
CA LEU A 238 -10.52 -14.04 -10.17
C LEU A 238 -9.85 -13.26 -9.04
N ASP A 239 -9.54 -13.90 -7.92
CA ASP A 239 -8.87 -13.24 -6.79
C ASP A 239 -7.44 -12.85 -7.19
N MET A 240 -6.76 -13.70 -7.98
CA MET A 240 -5.46 -13.35 -8.55
C MET A 240 -5.56 -12.18 -9.52
N PHE A 241 -6.64 -12.09 -10.31
CA PHE A 241 -6.86 -10.93 -11.17
C PHE A 241 -7.05 -9.66 -10.34
N HIS A 242 -7.88 -9.69 -9.30
CA HIS A 242 -8.14 -8.55 -8.41
C HIS A 242 -6.86 -8.08 -7.69
N GLN A 243 -5.99 -9.01 -7.30
CA GLN A 243 -4.69 -8.68 -6.72
C GLN A 243 -3.78 -7.92 -7.69
N GLU A 244 -3.72 -8.39 -8.95
CA GLU A 244 -2.78 -7.85 -9.96
C GLU A 244 -3.35 -6.64 -10.71
N TYR A 245 -4.67 -6.62 -10.89
CA TYR A 245 -5.42 -5.64 -11.68
C TYR A 245 -6.70 -5.19 -10.94
N PRO A 246 -6.56 -4.55 -9.77
CA PRO A 246 -7.72 -4.13 -8.97
C PRO A 246 -8.51 -3.01 -9.64
N ALA A 247 -9.82 -2.99 -9.41
CA ALA A 247 -10.71 -1.92 -9.83
C ALA A 247 -10.82 -0.82 -8.76
N THR A 248 -10.62 -1.17 -7.48
CA THR A 248 -10.66 -0.23 -6.34
C THR A 248 -9.52 -0.49 -5.35
N PRO A 249 -9.16 0.48 -4.50
CA PRO A 249 -8.18 0.27 -3.44
C PRO A 249 -8.56 -0.85 -2.48
N GLU A 250 -9.84 -0.94 -2.13
CA GLU A 250 -10.37 -1.98 -1.25
C GLU A 250 -10.15 -3.37 -1.85
N GLU A 251 -10.47 -3.52 -3.13
CA GLU A 251 -10.24 -4.76 -3.87
C GLU A 251 -8.75 -5.14 -3.87
N ALA A 252 -7.85 -4.16 -4.09
CA ALA A 252 -6.41 -4.38 -4.08
C ALA A 252 -5.91 -4.97 -2.76
N PHE A 253 -6.34 -4.41 -1.62
CA PHE A 253 -5.90 -4.87 -0.30
C PHE A 253 -6.57 -6.18 0.12
N ILE A 254 -7.84 -6.40 -0.23
CA ILE A 254 -8.58 -7.60 0.12
C ILE A 254 -8.05 -8.81 -0.64
N SER A 255 -7.76 -8.66 -1.94
CA SER A 255 -7.33 -9.76 -2.81
C SER A 255 -5.83 -10.07 -2.70
N SER A 256 -5.02 -9.09 -2.26
CA SER A 256 -3.59 -9.28 -2.06
C SER A 256 -3.33 -9.90 -0.69
N GLY A 257 -3.29 -11.18 -0.65
CA GLY A 257 -3.09 -12.00 0.52
C GLY A 257 -3.85 -13.32 0.30
N ARG A 258 -3.48 -14.37 1.00
CA ARG A 258 -4.30 -15.60 1.02
C ARG A 258 -5.12 -15.59 2.31
N PRO A 259 -6.22 -14.82 2.39
CA PRO A 259 -7.01 -14.78 3.60
C PRO A 259 -7.57 -16.17 3.87
N LYS A 260 -7.44 -16.62 5.09
CA LYS A 260 -7.96 -17.92 5.52
C LYS A 260 -9.50 -17.93 5.57
N PHE A 261 -10.09 -16.74 5.66
CA PHE A 261 -11.54 -16.54 5.71
C PHE A 261 -12.03 -15.81 4.46
N ASN A 262 -13.27 -16.09 4.05
CA ASN A 262 -13.91 -15.34 2.97
C ASN A 262 -14.11 -13.87 3.40
N LEU A 263 -13.37 -12.97 2.80
CA LEU A 263 -13.36 -11.55 3.17
C LEU A 263 -14.68 -10.85 2.88
N LYS A 264 -15.46 -11.32 1.88
CA LYS A 264 -16.81 -10.81 1.61
C LYS A 264 -17.73 -11.13 2.79
N ALA A 265 -17.67 -12.35 3.29
CA ALA A 265 -18.40 -12.75 4.49
C ALA A 265 -17.96 -11.96 5.72
N VAL A 266 -16.64 -11.74 5.89
CA VAL A 266 -16.10 -10.91 6.99
C VAL A 266 -16.66 -9.49 6.92
N LYS A 267 -16.72 -8.89 5.73
CA LYS A 267 -17.25 -7.53 5.54
C LYS A 267 -18.76 -7.46 5.78
N GLU A 268 -19.51 -8.49 5.39
CA GLU A 268 -20.94 -8.60 5.71
C GLU A 268 -21.17 -8.67 7.23
N TYR A 269 -20.34 -9.43 7.95
CA TYR A 269 -20.37 -9.46 9.41
C TYR A 269 -19.98 -8.13 10.06
N GLU A 270 -18.99 -7.42 9.50
CA GLU A 270 -18.56 -6.11 10.00
C GLU A 270 -19.69 -5.07 9.99
N ILE A 271 -20.53 -5.08 8.95
CA ILE A 271 -21.72 -4.20 8.85
C ILE A 271 -22.73 -4.46 9.99
N GLY A 272 -22.79 -5.69 10.50
CA GLY A 272 -23.63 -6.10 11.60
C GLY A 272 -23.05 -5.85 13.00
N CYS A 273 -21.77 -5.42 13.09
CA CYS A 273 -21.13 -5.15 14.37
C CYS A 273 -21.68 -3.88 15.02
N THR A 274 -21.95 -3.96 16.32
CA THR A 274 -22.38 -2.82 17.15
C THR A 274 -21.24 -2.32 18.03
N SER A 275 -21.33 -1.09 18.49
CA SER A 275 -20.43 -0.58 19.54
C SER A 275 -20.63 -1.37 20.84
N PRO A 276 -19.57 -1.56 21.65
CA PRO A 276 -19.71 -2.19 22.96
C PRO A 276 -20.57 -1.33 23.89
N GLU A 277 -21.31 -1.98 24.78
CA GLU A 277 -22.08 -1.30 25.85
C GLU A 277 -21.17 -0.70 26.91
N LEU A 278 -19.99 -1.35 27.14
CA LEU A 278 -19.00 -0.90 28.10
C LEU A 278 -17.60 -1.13 27.53
N GLN A 279 -16.72 -0.14 27.72
CA GLN A 279 -15.29 -0.25 27.43
C GLN A 279 -14.48 0.27 28.62
N GLY A 280 -13.35 -0.41 28.94
CA GLY A 280 -12.52 -0.02 30.07
C GLY A 280 -11.30 -0.92 30.24
N ASP A 281 -10.62 -0.75 31.36
CA ASP A 281 -9.48 -1.58 31.76
C ASP A 281 -9.80 -2.39 33.00
N LEU A 282 -9.24 -3.60 33.07
CA LEU A 282 -9.37 -4.46 34.26
C LEU A 282 -8.30 -4.09 35.28
N TYR A 283 -8.70 -3.96 36.54
CA TYR A 283 -7.76 -3.83 37.66
C TYR A 283 -8.20 -4.64 38.85
N GLU A 284 -7.26 -5.09 39.67
CA GLU A 284 -7.51 -5.83 40.89
C GLU A 284 -7.48 -4.87 42.09
N LYS A 285 -8.50 -4.98 42.96
CA LYS A 285 -8.55 -4.29 44.25
C LYS A 285 -9.16 -5.21 45.28
N ASN A 286 -8.43 -5.45 46.39
CA ASN A 286 -8.88 -6.31 47.52
C ASN A 286 -9.22 -7.75 47.08
N HIS A 287 -8.49 -8.33 46.14
CA HIS A 287 -8.72 -9.64 45.49
C HIS A 287 -10.03 -9.74 44.69
N GLU A 288 -10.61 -8.61 44.33
CA GLU A 288 -11.75 -8.51 43.42
C GLU A 288 -11.32 -7.79 42.13
N VAL A 289 -11.81 -8.25 40.98
CA VAL A 289 -11.56 -7.62 39.68
C VAL A 289 -12.64 -6.58 39.43
N HIS A 290 -12.19 -5.39 39.10
CA HIS A 290 -13.03 -4.25 38.74
C HIS A 290 -12.75 -3.75 37.35
N ILE A 291 -13.67 -3.00 36.76
CA ILE A 291 -13.52 -2.36 35.45
C ILE A 291 -13.44 -0.84 35.72
N ASP A 292 -12.38 -0.23 35.20
CA ASP A 292 -12.24 1.21 35.08
C ASP A 292 -12.71 1.65 33.69
N GLU A 293 -13.89 2.26 33.65
CA GLU A 293 -14.54 2.63 32.39
C GLU A 293 -13.79 3.77 31.69
N ASN A 294 -13.33 3.52 30.47
CA ASN A 294 -12.72 4.54 29.62
C ASN A 294 -12.81 4.13 28.14
N ASP A 295 -12.91 5.12 27.25
CA ASP A 295 -13.09 4.92 25.81
C ASP A 295 -11.88 4.30 25.08
N LYS A 296 -10.74 4.15 25.76
CA LYS A 296 -9.51 3.58 25.21
C LYS A 296 -9.11 2.27 25.88
N GLY A 297 -9.95 1.77 26.80
CA GLY A 297 -9.66 0.56 27.57
C GLY A 297 -9.56 -0.68 26.71
N ASN A 298 -8.79 -1.64 27.21
CA ASN A 298 -8.46 -2.89 26.54
C ASN A 298 -9.59 -3.92 26.56
N LEU A 299 -10.55 -3.79 27.48
CA LEU A 299 -11.76 -4.61 27.58
C LEU A 299 -12.93 -3.93 26.86
N LYS A 300 -13.63 -4.70 26.04
CA LYS A 300 -14.90 -4.32 25.40
C LYS A 300 -15.95 -5.34 25.75
N VAL A 301 -17.13 -4.88 26.21
CA VAL A 301 -18.26 -5.73 26.60
C VAL A 301 -19.48 -5.33 25.80
N TRP A 302 -20.09 -6.28 25.09
CA TRP A 302 -21.31 -6.10 24.31
C TRP A 302 -22.56 -6.60 25.04
N TYR A 303 -22.37 -7.62 25.91
CA TYR A 303 -23.43 -8.20 26.73
C TYR A 303 -22.91 -8.43 28.15
N LEU A 304 -23.57 -7.84 29.14
CA LEU A 304 -23.22 -8.08 30.53
C LEU A 304 -23.50 -9.52 30.96
N PRO A 305 -22.69 -10.10 31.85
CA PRO A 305 -22.84 -11.47 32.25
C PRO A 305 -24.18 -11.75 32.96
N ASN A 306 -24.83 -12.84 32.57
CA ASN A 306 -26.02 -13.35 33.19
C ASN A 306 -25.71 -14.62 33.98
N LYS A 307 -26.16 -14.72 35.23
CA LYS A 307 -25.88 -15.89 36.10
C LYS A 307 -26.52 -17.19 35.64
N ASP A 308 -27.55 -17.10 34.82
CA ASP A 308 -28.28 -18.25 34.27
C ASP A 308 -27.73 -18.72 32.91
N GLU A 309 -26.63 -18.12 32.43
CA GLU A 309 -26.01 -18.40 31.13
C GLU A 309 -24.66 -19.08 31.32
N THR A 310 -24.26 -19.88 30.34
CA THR A 310 -22.93 -20.51 30.29
C THR A 310 -22.06 -19.77 29.30
N TYR A 311 -20.85 -19.45 29.71
CA TYR A 311 -19.87 -18.75 28.89
C TYR A 311 -18.63 -19.58 28.63
N VAL A 312 -18.03 -19.43 27.47
CA VAL A 312 -16.74 -20.02 27.10
C VAL A 312 -15.76 -18.92 26.83
N ILE A 313 -14.54 -19.04 27.35
CA ILE A 313 -13.45 -18.11 27.10
C ILE A 313 -12.40 -18.79 26.24
N GLY A 314 -12.11 -18.21 25.09
CA GLY A 314 -10.94 -18.56 24.27
C GLY A 314 -9.88 -17.49 24.44
N ALA A 315 -8.64 -17.90 24.73
CA ALA A 315 -7.52 -17.00 24.89
C ALA A 315 -6.33 -17.42 24.01
N ASP A 316 -5.72 -16.42 23.37
CA ASP A 316 -4.44 -16.52 22.68
C ASP A 316 -3.44 -15.61 23.39
N VAL A 317 -2.40 -16.20 23.95
CA VAL A 317 -1.45 -15.51 24.85
C VAL A 317 -0.13 -15.32 24.12
N ALA A 318 0.29 -14.06 23.95
CA ALA A 318 1.59 -13.68 23.42
C ALA A 318 2.66 -13.59 24.53
N GLU A 319 3.93 -13.42 24.15
CA GLU A 319 5.08 -13.45 25.08
C GLU A 319 5.17 -12.23 26.03
N GLY A 320 4.18 -11.31 26.02
CA GLY A 320 4.12 -10.17 26.97
C GLY A 320 5.11 -9.03 26.72
N LEU A 321 5.79 -8.99 25.59
CA LEU A 321 6.70 -7.89 25.26
C LEU A 321 5.91 -6.62 24.88
N ALA A 322 6.26 -5.48 25.47
CA ALA A 322 5.60 -4.19 25.21
C ALA A 322 5.60 -3.76 23.72
N THR A 323 6.50 -4.31 22.92
CA THR A 323 6.61 -4.10 21.46
C THR A 323 6.29 -5.35 20.64
N GLY A 324 5.80 -6.42 21.29
CA GLY A 324 5.49 -7.71 20.68
C GLY A 324 4.02 -7.85 20.28
N ASP A 325 3.61 -9.09 20.06
CA ASP A 325 2.22 -9.42 19.74
C ASP A 325 1.29 -9.21 20.95
N TYR A 326 0.02 -8.97 20.67
CA TYR A 326 -1.01 -8.81 21.70
C TYR A 326 -1.55 -10.16 22.16
N SER A 327 -1.78 -10.28 23.46
CA SER A 327 -2.66 -11.32 24.00
C SER A 327 -4.12 -10.92 23.78
N VAL A 328 -4.97 -11.90 23.46
CA VAL A 328 -6.40 -11.68 23.20
C VAL A 328 -7.23 -12.72 23.96
N ALA A 329 -8.27 -12.30 24.65
CA ALA A 329 -9.30 -13.17 25.23
C ALA A 329 -10.67 -12.79 24.68
N VAL A 330 -11.48 -13.78 24.31
CA VAL A 330 -12.84 -13.60 23.79
C VAL A 330 -13.80 -14.46 24.60
N VAL A 331 -14.91 -13.87 25.05
CA VAL A 331 -15.98 -14.54 25.78
C VAL A 331 -17.16 -14.75 24.85
N LEU A 332 -17.65 -15.98 24.76
CA LEU A 332 -18.82 -16.36 23.99
C LEU A 332 -19.92 -16.90 24.93
N ASP A 333 -21.18 -16.60 24.62
CA ASP A 333 -22.35 -17.23 25.26
C ASP A 333 -22.67 -18.61 24.65
N SER A 334 -23.69 -19.27 25.17
CA SER A 334 -24.16 -20.58 24.67
C SER A 334 -24.67 -20.55 23.21
N LYS A 335 -24.97 -19.35 22.68
CA LYS A 335 -25.40 -19.13 21.28
C LYS A 335 -24.26 -18.72 20.37
N LEU A 336 -23.02 -18.70 20.87
CA LEU A 336 -21.82 -18.26 20.18
C LEU A 336 -21.79 -16.75 19.85
N ASN A 337 -22.56 -15.93 20.56
CA ASN A 337 -22.41 -14.49 20.45
C ASN A 337 -21.16 -14.03 21.20
N VAL A 338 -20.41 -13.08 20.64
CA VAL A 338 -19.29 -12.44 21.32
C VAL A 338 -19.83 -11.52 22.40
N CYS A 339 -19.64 -11.86 23.66
CA CYS A 339 -20.11 -11.08 24.80
C CYS A 339 -19.08 -10.07 25.28
N ALA A 340 -17.81 -10.46 25.30
CA ALA A 340 -16.72 -9.59 25.68
C ALA A 340 -15.43 -9.95 24.94
N LYS A 341 -14.54 -8.96 24.79
CA LYS A 341 -13.19 -9.14 24.24
C LYS A 341 -12.23 -8.28 25.03
N TRP A 342 -11.14 -8.89 25.44
CA TRP A 342 -9.97 -8.16 25.95
C TRP A 342 -8.81 -8.31 24.98
N ARG A 343 -8.02 -7.23 24.79
CA ARG A 343 -6.80 -7.24 23.96
C ARG A 343 -5.76 -6.33 24.58
N GLY A 344 -4.61 -6.86 24.95
CA GLY A 344 -3.55 -6.08 25.57
C GLY A 344 -2.24 -6.85 25.60
N HIS A 345 -1.22 -6.23 26.18
CA HIS A 345 0.02 -6.92 26.56
C HIS A 345 -0.16 -7.41 28.01
N ILE A 346 0.21 -8.64 28.28
CA ILE A 346 0.25 -9.21 29.62
C ILE A 346 1.72 -9.24 30.01
N ASP A 347 2.07 -8.52 31.09
CA ASP A 347 3.41 -8.53 31.68
C ASP A 347 3.67 -9.82 32.44
#